data_4426d34bcb0a0dcad8ce8fd57d98f9b8
#
_entry.id   4426d34bcb0a0dcad8ce8fd57d98f9b8
#
_cell.length_a   1.000
_cell.length_b   1.000
_cell.length_c   1.000
_cell.angle_alpha   90.00
_cell.angle_beta   90.00
_cell.angle_gamma   90.00
#
_symmetry.space_group_name_H-M   'P 1'
#
loop_
_entity.id
_entity.type
_entity.pdbx_description
1 polymer ?
#
loop_
_entity_poly.entity_id
_entity_poly.type
_entity_poly.pdbx_seq_one_letter_code
_entity_poly.pdbx_strand_id
1 'polypeptide(L)'
;FTTRGFYFLKCVFFATLPVLLVGFITNLYKFEFEKLIEIVGWTTLIFGVLLGIADKIKIKKKSSPFLNDSIIIGFMQSISIVPGVSRSGIVITTARFLGYNRLEASKFSLFLSIPVIFAAMTLKSFNLFEKGEITYSTDLIIGFVLSLIFSFLAIKLFMKYIEKASLQVFVFYRIILGLMILYFVYSN
;
A
#
# COMPACT_ATOMS: atom_id res chain seq x y z
N PHE A 1 27.69 -3.39 -0.15
CA PHE A 1 26.50 -2.85 -0.88
C PHE A 1 26.92 -2.65 -2.33
N THR A 2 26.31 -3.38 -3.26
CA THR A 2 26.53 -3.19 -4.69
C THR A 2 25.91 -1.85 -5.12
N THR A 3 26.51 -1.18 -6.12
CA THR A 3 26.00 0.09 -6.71
C THR A 3 24.50 0.00 -7.09
N ARG A 4 24.02 -1.17 -7.49
CA ARG A 4 22.59 -1.45 -7.74
C ARG A 4 21.72 -1.36 -6.49
N GLY A 5 22.20 -1.85 -5.33
CA GLY A 5 21.45 -1.77 -4.07
C GLY A 5 21.28 -0.33 -3.59
N PHE A 6 22.32 0.48 -3.70
CA PHE A 6 22.27 1.89 -3.33
C PHE A 6 21.32 2.69 -4.24
N TYR A 7 21.33 2.41 -5.53
CA TYR A 7 20.39 3.03 -6.47
C TYR A 7 18.93 2.66 -6.16
N PHE A 8 18.66 1.40 -5.82
CA PHE A 8 17.34 0.94 -5.42
C PHE A 8 16.85 1.66 -4.15
N LEU A 9 17.71 1.81 -3.15
CA LEU A 9 17.37 2.57 -1.93
C LEU A 9 17.06 4.04 -2.23
N LYS A 10 17.81 4.68 -3.14
CA LYS A 10 17.46 6.03 -3.63
C LYS A 10 16.07 6.06 -4.24
N CYS A 11 15.71 5.09 -5.09
CA CYS A 11 14.38 5.00 -5.69
C CYS A 11 13.29 4.88 -4.62
N VAL A 12 13.49 4.05 -3.59
CA VAL A 12 12.54 3.90 -2.47
C VAL A 12 12.43 5.21 -1.70
N PHE A 13 13.55 5.87 -1.41
CA PHE A 13 13.56 7.13 -0.68
C PHE A 13 12.75 8.23 -1.42
N PHE A 14 13.03 8.47 -2.69
CA PHE A 14 12.31 9.48 -3.47
C PHE A 14 10.83 9.13 -3.68
N ALA A 15 10.49 7.85 -3.81
CA ALA A 15 9.10 7.41 -3.89
C ALA A 15 8.33 7.56 -2.57
N THR A 16 9.04 7.63 -1.43
CA THR A 16 8.41 7.81 -0.12
C THR A 16 8.04 9.28 0.15
N LEU A 17 8.81 10.24 -0.36
CA LEU A 17 8.64 11.66 -0.04
C LEU A 17 7.22 12.20 -0.31
N PRO A 18 6.58 11.94 -1.47
CA PRO A 18 5.25 12.50 -1.73
C PRO A 18 4.19 12.04 -0.73
N VAL A 19 4.15 10.73 -0.39
CA VAL A 19 3.16 10.22 0.55
C VAL A 19 3.41 10.69 1.98
N LEU A 20 4.66 10.88 2.39
CA LEU A 20 4.97 11.46 3.70
C LEU A 20 4.50 12.89 3.79
N LEU A 21 4.71 13.69 2.74
CA LEU A 21 4.30 15.08 2.69
C LEU A 21 2.77 15.19 2.76
N VAL A 22 2.05 14.43 1.94
CA VAL A 22 0.58 14.43 1.96
C VAL A 22 0.05 13.88 3.27
N GLY A 23 0.64 12.80 3.82
CA GLY A 23 0.26 12.24 5.12
C GLY A 23 0.47 13.21 6.29
N PHE A 24 1.56 13.98 6.27
CA PHE A 24 1.81 15.03 7.25
C PHE A 24 0.77 16.15 7.15
N ILE A 25 0.48 16.64 5.95
CA ILE A 25 -0.55 17.65 5.70
C ILE A 25 -1.92 17.19 6.20
N THR A 26 -2.34 15.96 5.84
CA THR A 26 -3.65 15.44 6.28
C THR A 26 -3.74 15.27 7.79
N ASN A 27 -2.64 14.93 8.46
CA ASN A 27 -2.59 14.87 9.92
C ASN A 27 -2.70 16.26 10.58
N LEU A 28 -2.06 17.28 10.01
CA LEU A 28 -2.14 18.67 10.50
C LEU A 28 -3.57 19.21 10.44
N TYR A 29 -4.24 18.99 9.33
CA TYR A 29 -5.61 19.50 9.12
C TYR A 29 -6.70 18.60 9.72
N LYS A 30 -6.32 17.48 10.40
CA LYS A 30 -7.27 16.49 10.96
C LYS A 30 -8.37 16.13 9.98
N PHE A 31 -7.97 15.84 8.73
CA PHE A 31 -8.91 15.60 7.65
C PHE A 31 -9.75 14.36 7.96
N GLU A 32 -11.05 14.54 8.18
CA GLU A 32 -12.01 13.47 8.43
C GLU A 32 -12.83 13.23 7.16
N PHE A 33 -13.02 11.95 6.83
CA PHE A 33 -13.86 11.58 5.69
C PHE A 33 -15.29 11.38 6.18
N GLU A 34 -16.18 12.28 5.73
CA GLU A 34 -17.61 12.01 5.83
C GLU A 34 -17.98 10.80 4.97
N LYS A 35 -18.98 10.03 5.39
CA LYS A 35 -19.39 8.79 4.68
C LYS A 35 -18.27 7.82 4.39
N LEU A 36 -17.41 7.58 5.37
CA LEU A 36 -16.19 6.76 5.26
C LEU A 36 -16.45 5.40 4.59
N ILE A 37 -17.53 4.71 4.96
CA ILE A 37 -17.85 3.37 4.46
C ILE A 37 -18.20 3.42 2.96
N GLU A 38 -18.93 4.44 2.53
CA GLU A 38 -19.26 4.65 1.11
C GLU A 38 -18.00 4.90 0.28
N ILE A 39 -17.10 5.77 0.75
CA ILE A 39 -15.79 6.02 0.12
C ILE A 39 -14.98 4.73 0.01
N VAL A 40 -14.90 3.94 1.08
CA VAL A 40 -14.19 2.65 1.08
C VAL A 40 -14.78 1.69 0.04
N GLY A 41 -16.10 1.62 -0.09
CA GLY A 41 -16.77 0.80 -1.11
C GLY A 41 -16.36 1.18 -2.52
N TRP A 42 -16.52 2.46 -2.87
CA TRP A 42 -16.20 2.98 -4.20
C TRP A 42 -14.71 2.87 -4.53
N THR A 43 -13.82 3.27 -3.63
CA THR A 43 -12.39 3.22 -3.86
C THR A 43 -11.88 1.78 -3.98
N THR A 44 -12.39 0.85 -3.16
CA THR A 44 -12.04 -0.57 -3.26
C THR A 44 -12.42 -1.14 -4.61
N LEU A 45 -13.60 -0.79 -5.14
CA LEU A 45 -14.08 -1.23 -6.43
C LEU A 45 -13.27 -0.63 -7.57
N ILE A 46 -13.12 0.71 -7.61
CA ILE A 46 -12.41 1.43 -8.67
C ILE A 46 -10.96 0.96 -8.76
N PHE A 47 -10.23 0.95 -7.64
CA PHE A 47 -8.82 0.52 -7.63
C PHE A 47 -8.65 -1.00 -7.78
N GLY A 48 -9.69 -1.80 -7.51
CA GLY A 48 -9.75 -3.21 -7.89
C GLY A 48 -9.78 -3.41 -9.40
N VAL A 49 -10.64 -2.67 -10.10
CA VAL A 49 -10.74 -2.66 -11.56
C VAL A 49 -9.44 -2.17 -12.20
N LEU A 50 -8.88 -1.04 -11.70
CA LEU A 50 -7.60 -0.50 -12.21
C LEU A 50 -6.46 -1.50 -12.08
N LEU A 51 -6.38 -2.24 -10.97
CA LEU A 51 -5.41 -3.32 -10.81
C LEU A 51 -5.61 -4.43 -11.85
N GLY A 52 -6.86 -4.80 -12.14
CA GLY A 52 -7.21 -5.79 -13.17
C GLY A 52 -6.78 -5.36 -14.58
N ILE A 53 -6.98 -4.09 -14.93
CA ILE A 53 -6.52 -3.52 -16.20
C ILE A 53 -4.99 -3.52 -16.27
N ALA A 54 -4.33 -3.05 -15.20
CA ALA A 54 -2.88 -2.99 -15.12
C ALA A 54 -2.23 -4.38 -15.21
N ASP A 55 -2.87 -5.42 -14.66
CA ASP A 55 -2.35 -6.79 -14.72
C ASP A 55 -2.30 -7.36 -16.14
N LYS A 56 -3.12 -6.88 -17.06
CA LYS A 56 -3.16 -7.28 -18.48
C LYS A 56 -2.12 -6.55 -19.34
N ILE A 57 -1.46 -5.51 -18.85
CA ILE A 57 -0.50 -4.73 -19.63
C ILE A 57 0.75 -5.55 -19.95
N LYS A 58 1.23 -5.44 -21.18
CA LYS A 58 2.45 -6.09 -21.65
C LYS A 58 3.67 -5.62 -20.86
N ILE A 59 4.52 -6.57 -20.50
CA ILE A 59 5.77 -6.30 -19.77
C ILE A 59 6.77 -5.65 -20.71
N LYS A 60 7.33 -4.51 -20.32
CA LYS A 60 8.41 -3.80 -21.05
C LYS A 60 9.82 -4.18 -20.56
N LYS A 61 9.99 -5.37 -20.00
CA LYS A 61 11.27 -5.94 -19.52
C LYS A 61 12.05 -5.03 -18.54
N LYS A 62 11.37 -4.25 -17.73
CA LYS A 62 12.01 -3.46 -16.67
C LYS A 62 12.33 -4.38 -15.49
N SER A 63 13.60 -4.45 -15.09
CA SER A 63 14.10 -5.34 -14.04
C SER A 63 14.28 -4.63 -12.69
N SER A 64 14.34 -3.31 -12.68
CA SER A 64 14.40 -2.50 -11.46
C SER A 64 13.82 -1.11 -11.74
N PRO A 65 13.28 -0.44 -10.72
CA PRO A 65 12.68 0.88 -10.90
C PRO A 65 13.75 1.92 -11.30
N PHE A 66 13.42 2.74 -12.30
CA PHE A 66 14.14 3.96 -12.59
C PHE A 66 13.70 5.08 -11.65
N LEU A 67 14.54 6.05 -11.40
CA LEU A 67 14.25 7.15 -10.47
C LEU A 67 12.98 7.92 -10.87
N ASN A 68 12.81 8.24 -12.15
CA ASN A 68 11.61 8.91 -12.64
C ASN A 68 10.34 8.09 -12.42
N ASP A 69 10.39 6.78 -12.70
CA ASP A 69 9.28 5.87 -12.46
C ASP A 69 8.94 5.80 -10.94
N SER A 70 9.97 5.83 -10.09
CA SER A 70 9.82 5.80 -8.63
C SER A 70 9.13 7.05 -8.10
N ILE A 71 9.43 8.21 -8.67
CA ILE A 71 8.75 9.47 -8.34
C ILE A 71 7.27 9.40 -8.74
N ILE A 72 6.96 8.91 -9.95
CA ILE A 72 5.58 8.71 -10.39
C ILE A 72 4.84 7.75 -9.46
N ILE A 73 5.45 6.63 -9.12
CA ILE A 73 4.87 5.66 -8.17
C ILE A 73 4.63 6.31 -6.80
N GLY A 74 5.56 7.14 -6.33
CA GLY A 74 5.43 7.86 -5.06
C GLY A 74 4.26 8.85 -5.04
N PHE A 75 4.07 9.62 -6.10
CA PHE A 75 2.91 10.50 -6.24
C PHE A 75 1.60 9.71 -6.27
N MET A 76 1.54 8.64 -7.06
CA MET A 76 0.36 7.78 -7.10
C MET A 76 0.10 7.08 -5.75
N GLN A 77 1.16 6.71 -5.02
CA GLN A 77 1.03 6.16 -3.67
C GLN A 77 0.35 7.13 -2.70
N SER A 78 0.50 8.44 -2.87
CA SER A 78 -0.14 9.44 -1.99
C SER A 78 -1.67 9.34 -2.01
N ILE A 79 -2.25 8.84 -3.10
CA ILE A 79 -3.69 8.57 -3.19
C ILE A 79 -4.13 7.51 -2.17
N SER A 80 -3.21 6.65 -1.71
CA SER A 80 -3.53 5.61 -0.72
C SER A 80 -3.89 6.14 0.67
N ILE A 81 -3.75 7.44 0.92
CA ILE A 81 -4.28 8.10 2.11
C ILE A 81 -5.80 8.05 2.13
N VAL A 82 -6.43 8.02 0.95
CA VAL A 82 -7.88 7.81 0.83
C VAL A 82 -8.20 6.36 1.22
N PRO A 83 -9.11 6.16 2.20
CA PRO A 83 -9.50 4.84 2.66
C PRO A 83 -10.04 3.95 1.52
N GLY A 84 -9.70 2.66 1.54
CA GLY A 84 -10.13 1.69 0.52
C GLY A 84 -9.23 1.57 -0.71
N VAL A 85 -8.36 2.54 -1.00
CA VAL A 85 -7.47 2.53 -2.19
C VAL A 85 -6.48 1.34 -2.15
N SER A 86 -5.99 0.94 -1.00
CA SER A 86 -4.89 -0.02 -0.80
C SER A 86 -3.54 0.51 -1.27
N ARG A 87 -2.64 0.78 -0.33
CA ARG A 87 -1.31 1.29 -0.61
C ARG A 87 -0.49 0.37 -1.52
N SER A 88 -0.42 -0.92 -1.20
CA SER A 88 0.27 -1.90 -2.05
C SER A 88 -0.41 -2.04 -3.40
N GLY A 89 -1.75 -1.99 -3.44
CA GLY A 89 -2.53 -2.06 -4.68
C GLY A 89 -2.18 -0.94 -5.65
N ILE A 90 -2.18 0.33 -5.21
CA ILE A 90 -1.87 1.46 -6.09
C ILE A 90 -0.42 1.45 -6.57
N VAL A 91 0.54 1.08 -5.70
CA VAL A 91 1.96 0.96 -6.08
C VAL A 91 2.15 -0.11 -7.16
N ILE A 92 1.58 -1.31 -6.95
CA ILE A 92 1.65 -2.40 -7.93
C ILE A 92 0.96 -1.99 -9.23
N THR A 93 -0.23 -1.40 -9.16
CA THR A 93 -0.99 -0.92 -10.32
C THR A 93 -0.16 0.05 -11.14
N THR A 94 0.41 1.07 -10.51
CA THR A 94 1.24 2.08 -11.18
C THR A 94 2.49 1.46 -11.79
N ALA A 95 3.21 0.62 -11.05
CA ALA A 95 4.38 -0.07 -11.57
C ALA A 95 4.04 -0.96 -12.78
N ARG A 96 2.90 -1.64 -12.76
CA ARG A 96 2.40 -2.42 -13.90
C ARG A 96 2.09 -1.54 -15.12
N PHE A 97 1.44 -0.39 -14.92
CA PHE A 97 1.22 0.59 -16.01
C PHE A 97 2.53 1.10 -16.62
N LEU A 98 3.57 1.26 -15.81
CA LEU A 98 4.92 1.62 -16.26
C LEU A 98 5.66 0.45 -16.96
N GLY A 99 5.09 -0.76 -16.99
CA GLY A 99 5.62 -1.92 -17.73
C GLY A 99 6.53 -2.83 -16.90
N TYR A 100 6.54 -2.72 -15.58
CA TYR A 100 7.22 -3.67 -14.70
C TYR A 100 6.47 -5.01 -14.65
N ASN A 101 7.21 -6.12 -14.48
CA ASN A 101 6.58 -7.40 -14.22
C ASN A 101 5.94 -7.44 -12.82
N ARG A 102 5.08 -8.43 -12.55
CA ARG A 102 4.35 -8.56 -11.28
C ARG A 102 5.29 -8.69 -10.09
N LEU A 103 6.33 -9.50 -10.23
CA LEU A 103 7.29 -9.76 -9.16
C LEU A 103 8.04 -8.49 -8.75
N GLU A 104 8.59 -7.74 -9.72
CA GLU A 104 9.32 -6.50 -9.46
C GLU A 104 8.40 -5.39 -8.91
N ALA A 105 7.18 -5.26 -9.44
CA ALA A 105 6.17 -4.34 -8.91
C ALA A 105 5.82 -4.66 -7.45
N SER A 106 5.65 -5.94 -7.13
CA SER A 106 5.35 -6.40 -5.75
C SER A 106 6.53 -6.22 -4.82
N LYS A 107 7.76 -6.56 -5.25
CA LYS A 107 8.98 -6.31 -4.47
C LYS A 107 9.12 -4.83 -4.15
N PHE A 108 9.01 -3.95 -5.15
CA PHE A 108 9.13 -2.52 -4.93
C PHE A 108 8.07 -2.01 -3.96
N SER A 109 6.82 -2.48 -4.09
CA SER A 109 5.73 -2.16 -3.16
C SER A 109 6.03 -2.57 -1.71
N LEU A 110 6.60 -3.75 -1.49
CA LEU A 110 6.99 -4.22 -0.17
C LEU A 110 8.11 -3.38 0.44
N PHE A 111 9.18 -3.08 -0.33
CA PHE A 111 10.26 -2.24 0.16
C PHE A 111 9.81 -0.82 0.46
N LEU A 112 8.95 -0.25 -0.41
CA LEU A 112 8.39 1.08 -0.22
C LEU A 112 7.47 1.14 1.02
N SER A 113 6.95 -0.01 1.46
CA SER A 113 6.13 -0.09 2.66
C SER A 113 6.89 0.21 3.95
N ILE A 114 8.17 -0.16 4.00
CA ILE A 114 8.98 -0.05 5.22
C ILE A 114 9.06 1.39 5.72
N PRO A 115 9.59 2.37 4.94
CA PRO A 115 9.69 3.74 5.40
C PRO A 115 8.33 4.40 5.66
N VAL A 116 7.31 4.07 4.86
CA VAL A 116 5.97 4.66 5.02
C VAL A 116 5.28 4.16 6.30
N ILE A 117 5.34 2.85 6.58
CA ILE A 117 4.75 2.30 7.82
C ILE A 117 5.52 2.81 9.03
N PHE A 118 6.85 2.88 8.96
CA PHE A 118 7.67 3.40 10.04
C PHE A 118 7.31 4.85 10.38
N ALA A 119 7.18 5.71 9.37
CA ALA A 119 6.79 7.10 9.57
C ALA A 119 5.37 7.24 10.14
N ALA A 120 4.40 6.46 9.62
CA ALA A 120 3.03 6.46 10.14
C ALA A 120 2.96 5.97 11.59
N MET A 121 3.73 4.93 11.94
CA MET A 121 3.85 4.41 13.28
C MET A 121 4.45 5.46 14.24
N THR A 122 5.54 6.11 13.82
CA THR A 122 6.18 7.17 14.63
C THR A 122 5.22 8.32 14.93
N LEU A 123 4.51 8.79 13.90
CA LEU A 123 3.53 9.87 14.04
C LEU A 123 2.41 9.48 15.01
N LYS A 124 1.86 8.28 14.86
CA LYS A 124 0.78 7.79 15.72
C LYS A 124 1.24 7.56 17.16
N SER A 125 2.45 7.01 17.35
CA SER A 125 3.03 6.82 18.68
C SER A 125 3.26 8.15 19.38
N PHE A 126 3.73 9.18 18.67
CA PHE A 126 3.90 10.51 19.22
C PHE A 126 2.57 11.11 19.70
N ASN A 127 1.52 11.01 18.89
CA ASN A 127 0.18 11.50 19.27
C ASN A 127 -0.40 10.76 20.50
N LEU A 128 -0.15 9.45 20.63
CA LEU A 128 -0.58 8.67 21.81
C LEU A 128 0.21 9.05 23.06
N PHE A 129 1.52 9.35 22.90
CA PHE A 129 2.36 9.80 24.00
C PHE A 129 1.90 11.14 24.56
N GLU A 130 1.58 12.09 23.68
CA GLU A 130 1.07 13.41 24.10
C GLU A 130 -0.27 13.30 24.85
N LYS A 131 -1.10 12.33 24.51
CA LYS A 131 -2.40 12.09 25.18
C LYS A 131 -2.28 11.31 26.48
N GLY A 132 -1.10 10.79 26.82
CA GLY A 132 -0.91 9.93 28.00
C GLY A 132 -1.63 8.57 27.91
N GLU A 133 -2.01 8.13 26.71
CA GLU A 133 -2.80 6.91 26.49
C GLU A 133 -1.92 5.65 26.28
N ILE A 134 -0.61 5.72 26.51
CA ILE A 134 0.28 4.58 26.35
C ILE A 134 0.15 3.65 27.56
N THR A 135 -0.57 2.59 27.39
CA THR A 135 -0.67 1.48 28.37
C THR A 135 0.13 0.30 27.84
N TYR A 136 1.22 -0.05 28.51
CA TYR A 136 1.95 -1.29 28.23
C TYR A 136 1.17 -2.45 28.80
N SER A 137 0.47 -3.19 27.95
CA SER A 137 -0.27 -4.40 28.34
C SER A 137 0.39 -5.64 27.71
N THR A 138 0.21 -6.78 28.36
CA THR A 138 0.61 -8.09 27.83
C THR A 138 0.01 -8.33 26.45
N ASP A 139 -1.20 -7.82 26.21
CA ASP A 139 -1.91 -7.94 24.94
C ASP A 139 -1.18 -7.25 23.79
N LEU A 140 -0.52 -6.11 24.05
CA LEU A 140 0.32 -5.42 23.04
C LEU A 140 1.51 -6.27 22.62
N ILE A 141 2.16 -6.95 23.57
CA ILE A 141 3.32 -7.81 23.27
C ILE A 141 2.87 -9.02 22.46
N ILE A 142 1.78 -9.68 22.90
CA ILE A 142 1.19 -10.82 22.19
C ILE A 142 0.78 -10.40 20.76
N GLY A 143 0.07 -9.29 20.64
CA GLY A 143 -0.36 -8.75 19.34
C GLY A 143 0.82 -8.44 18.42
N PHE A 144 1.90 -7.85 18.95
CA PHE A 144 3.13 -7.59 18.18
C PHE A 144 3.78 -8.87 17.66
N VAL A 145 3.98 -9.88 18.52
CA VAL A 145 4.61 -11.15 18.15
C VAL A 145 3.78 -11.90 17.12
N LEU A 146 2.46 -12.01 17.34
CA LEU A 146 1.56 -12.66 16.39
C LEU A 146 1.55 -11.93 15.04
N SER A 147 1.45 -10.60 15.04
CA SER A 147 1.49 -9.80 13.81
C SER A 147 2.78 -10.00 13.04
N LEU A 148 3.92 -10.08 13.71
CA LEU A 148 5.22 -10.33 13.09
C LEU A 148 5.27 -11.70 12.40
N ILE A 149 4.83 -12.76 13.09
CA ILE A 149 4.82 -14.13 12.56
C ILE A 149 3.89 -14.22 11.35
N PHE A 150 2.65 -13.75 11.48
CA PHE A 150 1.66 -13.83 10.40
C PHE A 150 2.02 -12.94 9.21
N SER A 151 2.60 -11.76 9.42
CA SER A 151 3.07 -10.89 8.34
C SER A 151 4.21 -11.54 7.56
N PHE A 152 5.19 -12.14 8.25
CA PHE A 152 6.28 -12.86 7.59
C PHE A 152 5.75 -14.02 6.72
N LEU A 153 4.84 -14.82 7.27
CA LEU A 153 4.23 -15.92 6.54
C LEU A 153 3.42 -15.44 5.34
N ALA A 154 2.61 -14.39 5.53
CA ALA A 154 1.80 -13.79 4.47
C ALA A 154 2.67 -13.24 3.33
N ILE A 155 3.75 -12.51 3.64
CA ILE A 155 4.69 -11.99 2.63
C ILE A 155 5.35 -13.15 1.86
N LYS A 156 5.81 -14.18 2.55
CA LYS A 156 6.43 -15.37 1.93
C LYS A 156 5.47 -16.08 0.98
N LEU A 157 4.22 -16.29 1.41
CA LEU A 157 3.18 -16.92 0.59
C LEU A 157 2.81 -16.04 -0.60
N PHE A 158 2.61 -14.74 -0.38
CA PHE A 158 2.30 -13.77 -1.42
C PHE A 158 3.37 -13.72 -2.50
N MET A 159 4.65 -13.62 -2.12
CA MET A 159 5.76 -13.59 -3.07
C MET A 159 5.84 -14.88 -3.89
N LYS A 160 5.71 -16.04 -3.25
CA LYS A 160 5.68 -17.34 -3.94
C LYS A 160 4.48 -17.46 -4.90
N TYR A 161 3.34 -16.91 -4.51
CA TYR A 161 2.15 -16.89 -5.36
C TYR A 161 2.36 -16.01 -6.61
N ILE A 162 2.87 -14.78 -6.44
CA ILE A 162 3.06 -13.80 -7.50
C ILE A 162 4.09 -14.26 -8.56
N GLU A 163 5.04 -15.10 -8.19
CA GLU A 163 5.98 -15.68 -9.16
C GLU A 163 5.30 -16.52 -10.24
N LYS A 164 4.19 -17.18 -9.91
CA LYS A 164 3.53 -18.17 -10.77
C LYS A 164 2.12 -17.77 -11.22
N ALA A 165 1.48 -16.86 -10.49
CA ALA A 165 0.07 -16.55 -10.67
C ALA A 165 -0.18 -15.09 -11.09
N SER A 166 -1.42 -14.81 -11.48
CA SER A 166 -1.88 -13.46 -11.83
C SER A 166 -2.41 -12.72 -10.60
N LEU A 167 -2.51 -11.40 -10.70
CA LEU A 167 -3.14 -10.57 -9.67
C LEU A 167 -4.67 -10.67 -9.64
N GLN A 168 -5.26 -11.46 -10.54
CA GLN A 168 -6.73 -11.54 -10.71
C GLN A 168 -7.48 -11.97 -9.45
N VAL A 169 -6.91 -12.87 -8.62
CA VAL A 169 -7.54 -13.27 -7.36
C VAL A 169 -7.77 -12.06 -6.44
N PHE A 170 -6.78 -11.15 -6.36
CA PHE A 170 -6.90 -9.91 -5.59
C PHE A 170 -7.89 -8.94 -6.23
N VAL A 171 -7.99 -8.91 -7.56
CA VAL A 171 -8.97 -8.11 -8.30
C VAL A 171 -10.38 -8.58 -7.98
N PHE A 172 -10.67 -9.89 -8.11
CA PHE A 172 -11.98 -10.46 -7.79
C PHE A 172 -12.37 -10.22 -6.34
N TYR A 173 -11.45 -10.46 -5.41
CA TYR A 173 -11.69 -10.17 -3.99
C TYR A 173 -12.12 -8.72 -3.77
N ARG A 174 -11.40 -7.76 -4.37
CA ARG A 174 -11.71 -6.33 -4.22
C ARG A 174 -13.02 -5.93 -4.87
N ILE A 175 -13.34 -6.47 -6.03
CA ILE A 175 -14.61 -6.20 -6.72
C ILE A 175 -15.78 -6.71 -5.87
N ILE A 176 -15.72 -7.95 -5.41
CA ILE A 176 -16.76 -8.54 -4.57
C ILE A 176 -16.92 -7.74 -3.27
N LEU A 177 -15.82 -7.46 -2.58
CA LEU A 177 -15.83 -6.69 -1.33
C LEU A 177 -16.41 -5.29 -1.53
N GLY A 178 -15.97 -4.58 -2.57
CA GLY A 178 -16.48 -3.24 -2.88
C GLY A 178 -17.99 -3.23 -3.17
N LEU A 179 -18.47 -4.19 -3.96
CA LEU A 179 -19.90 -4.35 -4.23
C LEU A 179 -20.69 -4.69 -2.97
N MET A 180 -20.18 -5.57 -2.11
CA MET A 180 -20.83 -5.90 -0.84
C MET A 180 -20.95 -4.68 0.07
N ILE A 181 -19.88 -3.91 0.21
CA ILE A 181 -19.89 -2.68 1.02
C ILE A 181 -20.92 -1.69 0.48
N LEU A 182 -20.92 -1.44 -0.84
CA LEU A 182 -21.87 -0.51 -1.45
C LEU A 182 -23.32 -1.01 -1.33
N TYR A 183 -23.55 -2.30 -1.48
CA TYR A 183 -24.86 -2.89 -1.25
C TYR A 183 -25.36 -2.59 0.17
N PHE A 184 -24.52 -2.82 1.19
CA PHE A 184 -24.87 -2.49 2.58
C PHE A 184 -25.14 -1.01 2.83
N VAL A 185 -24.36 -0.13 2.19
CA VAL A 185 -24.54 1.34 2.34
C VAL A 185 -25.85 1.83 1.73
N TYR A 186 -26.26 1.25 0.58
CA TYR A 186 -27.44 1.72 -0.12
C TYR A 186 -28.72 0.91 0.15
N SER A 187 -28.61 -0.22 0.86
CA SER A 187 -29.76 -1.03 1.25
C SER A 187 -30.34 -0.66 2.64
N ASN A 188 -29.61 0.13 3.42
CA ASN A 188 -30.02 0.72 4.69
C ASN A 188 -30.24 2.22 4.54
#